data_4abd1804903b21334186d530cd365230
#
_entry.id   4abd1804903b21334186d530cd365230
#
_cell.length_a   1.000
_cell.length_b   1.000
_cell.length_c   1.000
_cell.angle_alpha   90.00
_cell.angle_beta   90.00
_cell.angle_gamma   90.00
#
_symmetry.space_group_name_H-M   'P 1'
#
loop_
_entity.id
_entity.type
_entity.pdbx_description
1 polymer ?
#
loop_
_entity_poly.entity_id
_entity_poly.type
_entity_poly.pdbx_seq_one_letter_code
_entity_poly.pdbx_strand_id
1 'polypeptide(L)'
;MNQNTYDQVADQYASYLRQLREETFSFNHDLVIPRLLERVGSVRGLTVLDAGCGEGIVARLLAEGGAQVVAVDVAARLIELAQAQDTQGQVTYLVHDLSQPLSEYQGAFDVVVSNLVINDVPDYQGFVATLGSVTKAHGRVVLSLNNPYSALIREKVENYFDSGKTTLYNMAKDGVAVYYFHRTLEEYITAFREAGFVLHGLQDVQVSQVVADNLPERYKQLPYSNMYARFPFFLILEFAKAA
;
A
#
# COMPACT_ATOMS: atom_id res chain seq x y z
N MET A 1 14.48 -7.13 16.17
CA MET A 1 13.52 -8.23 16.06
C MET A 1 12.80 -8.04 14.75
N ASN A 2 13.37 -8.64 13.68
CA ASN A 2 12.77 -8.59 12.34
C ASN A 2 12.02 -9.88 12.06
N GLN A 3 10.95 -10.15 12.80
CA GLN A 3 10.02 -11.17 12.34
C GLN A 3 8.92 -10.45 11.57
N ASN A 4 8.84 -10.78 10.30
CA ASN A 4 7.78 -10.34 9.43
C ASN A 4 6.42 -10.73 10.04
N THR A 5 5.73 -9.76 10.59
CA THR A 5 4.43 -10.00 11.25
C THR A 5 3.40 -10.56 10.27
N TYR A 6 3.46 -10.12 9.00
CA TYR A 6 2.55 -10.60 7.96
C TYR A 6 2.75 -12.08 7.62
N ASP A 7 3.99 -12.59 7.65
CA ASP A 7 4.26 -14.02 7.40
C ASP A 7 3.66 -14.90 8.50
N GLN A 8 3.72 -14.43 9.77
CA GLN A 8 3.16 -15.15 10.92
C GLN A 8 1.63 -15.20 10.92
N VAL A 9 0.97 -14.20 10.35
CA VAL A 9 -0.49 -14.08 10.32
C VAL A 9 -1.07 -14.19 8.90
N ALA A 10 -0.26 -14.61 7.92
CA ALA A 10 -0.61 -14.56 6.50
C ALA A 10 -1.91 -15.31 6.16
N ASP A 11 -2.10 -16.51 6.68
CA ASP A 11 -3.33 -17.29 6.42
C ASP A 11 -4.56 -16.63 7.06
N GLN A 12 -4.42 -16.05 8.25
CA GLN A 12 -5.48 -15.30 8.93
C GLN A 12 -5.77 -14.00 8.20
N TYR A 13 -4.71 -13.29 7.77
CA TYR A 13 -4.81 -12.07 6.98
C TYR A 13 -5.48 -12.34 5.63
N ALA A 14 -5.07 -13.38 4.91
CA ALA A 14 -5.70 -13.80 3.66
C ALA A 14 -7.16 -14.23 3.84
N SER A 15 -7.48 -14.92 4.95
CA SER A 15 -8.85 -15.26 5.30
C SER A 15 -9.69 -14.01 5.56
N TYR A 16 -9.14 -13.05 6.29
CA TYR A 16 -9.76 -11.75 6.53
C TYR A 16 -9.99 -10.98 5.22
N LEU A 17 -9.00 -10.91 4.32
CA LEU A 17 -9.15 -10.26 3.02
C LEU A 17 -10.23 -10.96 2.15
N ARG A 18 -10.32 -12.30 2.19
CA ARG A 18 -11.40 -13.03 1.50
C ARG A 18 -12.76 -12.68 2.06
N GLN A 19 -12.91 -12.66 3.37
CA GLN A 19 -14.13 -12.24 4.03
C GLN A 19 -14.52 -10.80 3.64
N LEU A 20 -13.54 -9.89 3.57
CA LEU A 20 -13.78 -8.52 3.11
C LEU A 20 -14.30 -8.45 1.67
N ARG A 21 -13.85 -9.35 0.80
CA ARG A 21 -14.32 -9.44 -0.61
C ARG A 21 -15.74 -10.00 -0.73
N GLU A 22 -16.11 -10.90 0.16
CA GLU A 22 -17.48 -11.44 0.23
C GLU A 22 -18.46 -10.46 0.84
N GLU A 23 -17.96 -9.44 1.54
CA GLU A 23 -18.78 -8.36 2.07
C GLU A 23 -19.09 -7.31 0.99
N THR A 24 -20.17 -6.58 1.20
CA THR A 24 -20.70 -5.60 0.24
C THR A 24 -19.81 -4.39 -0.01
N PHE A 25 -18.75 -4.19 0.80
CA PHE A 25 -17.83 -3.05 0.65
C PHE A 25 -16.50 -3.26 1.41
N SER A 26 -15.39 -2.94 0.74
CA SER A 26 -14.04 -2.82 1.31
C SER A 26 -13.39 -1.51 0.89
N PHE A 27 -12.92 -0.70 1.84
CA PHE A 27 -12.21 0.54 1.53
C PHE A 27 -11.02 0.33 0.58
N ASN A 28 -10.25 -0.74 0.77
CA ASN A 28 -9.12 -1.02 -0.11
C ASN A 28 -9.57 -1.37 -1.53
N HIS A 29 -10.49 -2.34 -1.66
CA HIS A 29 -10.91 -2.85 -2.96
C HIS A 29 -11.80 -1.89 -3.75
N ASP A 30 -12.76 -1.26 -3.06
CA ASP A 30 -13.80 -0.49 -3.73
C ASP A 30 -13.46 1.00 -3.83
N LEU A 31 -12.45 1.46 -3.09
CA LEU A 31 -12.10 2.87 -3.07
C LEU A 31 -10.62 3.12 -3.37
N VAL A 32 -9.69 2.52 -2.61
CA VAL A 32 -8.25 2.85 -2.71
C VAL A 32 -7.65 2.31 -4.00
N ILE A 33 -7.81 1.00 -4.30
CA ILE A 33 -7.24 0.39 -5.50
C ILE A 33 -7.75 1.05 -6.79
N PRO A 34 -9.06 1.31 -6.99
CA PRO A 34 -9.53 2.02 -8.18
C PRO A 34 -8.89 3.40 -8.36
N ARG A 35 -8.76 4.18 -7.29
CA ARG A 35 -8.13 5.51 -7.32
C ARG A 35 -6.62 5.44 -7.57
N LEU A 36 -5.96 4.44 -6.98
CA LEU A 36 -4.54 4.18 -7.23
C LEU A 36 -4.29 3.85 -8.71
N LEU A 37 -5.08 2.94 -9.28
CA LEU A 37 -4.96 2.56 -10.70
C LEU A 37 -5.35 3.71 -11.65
N GLU A 38 -6.35 4.51 -11.30
CA GLU A 38 -6.68 5.75 -12.04
C GLU A 38 -5.47 6.69 -12.08
N ARG A 39 -4.77 6.86 -10.96
CA ARG A 39 -3.57 7.70 -10.87
C ARG A 39 -2.38 7.08 -11.61
N VAL A 40 -2.22 5.77 -11.55
CA VAL A 40 -1.22 5.02 -12.33
C VAL A 40 -1.47 5.20 -13.83
N GLY A 41 -2.72 5.21 -14.28
CA GLY A 41 -3.07 5.37 -15.69
C GLY A 41 -2.65 4.18 -16.55
N SER A 42 -2.42 4.41 -17.85
CA SER A 42 -2.06 3.33 -18.77
C SER A 42 -0.65 2.79 -18.50
N VAL A 43 -0.55 1.47 -18.37
CA VAL A 43 0.72 0.74 -18.15
C VAL A 43 1.07 -0.21 -19.29
N ARG A 44 0.33 -0.16 -20.40
CA ARG A 44 0.54 -1.07 -21.53
C ARG A 44 1.97 -0.96 -22.08
N GLY A 45 2.67 -2.10 -22.06
CA GLY A 45 4.05 -2.21 -22.55
C GLY A 45 5.11 -1.67 -21.59
N LEU A 46 4.72 -1.19 -20.39
CA LEU A 46 5.65 -0.74 -19.37
C LEU A 46 6.11 -1.90 -18.46
N THR A 47 7.30 -1.74 -17.87
CA THR A 47 7.77 -2.59 -16.77
C THR A 47 7.33 -1.98 -15.45
N VAL A 48 6.62 -2.76 -14.62
CA VAL A 48 6.02 -2.27 -13.38
C VAL A 48 6.44 -3.15 -12.20
N LEU A 49 6.81 -2.51 -11.09
CA LEU A 49 6.97 -3.16 -9.79
C LEU A 49 5.72 -2.93 -8.95
N ASP A 50 5.12 -4.01 -8.43
CA ASP A 50 4.15 -3.95 -7.33
C ASP A 50 4.90 -4.21 -6.01
N ALA A 51 5.16 -3.14 -5.25
CA ALA A 51 6.00 -3.14 -4.06
C ALA A 51 5.15 -3.35 -2.80
N GLY A 52 5.23 -4.54 -2.20
CA GLY A 52 4.36 -5.00 -1.13
C GLY A 52 3.03 -5.53 -1.68
N CYS A 53 3.12 -6.50 -2.59
CA CYS A 53 1.98 -6.93 -3.39
C CYS A 53 0.92 -7.75 -2.62
N GLY A 54 1.25 -8.26 -1.43
CA GLY A 54 0.36 -9.15 -0.67
C GLY A 54 -0.10 -10.35 -1.50
N GLU A 55 -1.41 -10.55 -1.63
CA GLU A 55 -2.02 -11.60 -2.47
C GLU A 55 -2.05 -11.26 -3.98
N GLY A 56 -1.33 -10.24 -4.43
CA GLY A 56 -1.11 -9.93 -5.84
C GLY A 56 -2.29 -9.33 -6.60
N ILE A 57 -3.26 -8.72 -5.93
CA ILE A 57 -4.45 -8.16 -6.59
C ILE A 57 -4.07 -7.03 -7.53
N VAL A 58 -3.28 -6.06 -7.05
CA VAL A 58 -2.82 -4.92 -7.86
C VAL A 58 -1.93 -5.40 -8.98
N ALA A 59 -1.00 -6.34 -8.70
CA ALA A 59 -0.11 -6.92 -9.70
C ALA A 59 -0.89 -7.53 -10.88
N ARG A 60 -1.92 -8.35 -10.60
CA ARG A 60 -2.74 -8.95 -11.66
C ARG A 60 -3.50 -7.91 -12.46
N LEU A 61 -4.10 -6.91 -11.83
CA LEU A 61 -4.79 -5.81 -12.52
C LEU A 61 -3.85 -5.01 -13.44
N LEU A 62 -2.60 -4.79 -13.02
CA LEU A 62 -1.58 -4.14 -13.84
C LEU A 62 -1.17 -5.02 -15.03
N ALA A 63 -1.01 -6.33 -14.82
CA ALA A 63 -0.71 -7.29 -15.89
C ALA A 63 -1.87 -7.39 -16.91
N GLU A 64 -3.11 -7.44 -16.46
CA GLU A 64 -4.32 -7.34 -17.31
C GLU A 64 -4.34 -6.02 -18.11
N GLY A 65 -3.81 -4.94 -17.54
CA GLY A 65 -3.59 -3.66 -18.22
C GLY A 65 -2.50 -3.69 -19.28
N GLY A 66 -1.77 -4.79 -19.43
CA GLY A 66 -0.71 -5.01 -20.42
C GLY A 66 0.68 -4.62 -19.97
N ALA A 67 0.93 -4.50 -18.67
CA ALA A 67 2.25 -4.31 -18.11
C ALA A 67 3.05 -5.62 -17.99
N GLN A 68 4.38 -5.53 -18.00
CA GLN A 68 5.27 -6.58 -17.51
C GLN A 68 5.48 -6.36 -16.01
N VAL A 69 4.92 -7.23 -15.17
CA VAL A 69 4.84 -7.00 -13.73
C VAL A 69 5.79 -7.91 -12.96
N VAL A 70 6.58 -7.30 -12.08
CA VAL A 70 7.25 -7.98 -10.98
C VAL A 70 6.54 -7.56 -9.70
N ALA A 71 6.16 -8.52 -8.88
CA ALA A 71 5.44 -8.32 -7.63
C ALA A 71 6.25 -8.85 -6.46
N VAL A 72 6.49 -8.02 -5.47
CA VAL A 72 7.39 -8.32 -4.36
C VAL A 72 6.67 -8.16 -3.03
N ASP A 73 6.81 -9.16 -2.16
CA ASP A 73 6.35 -9.06 -0.77
C ASP A 73 7.35 -9.76 0.15
N VAL A 74 7.44 -9.33 1.39
CA VAL A 74 8.30 -9.93 2.40
C VAL A 74 7.69 -11.22 2.96
N ALA A 75 6.37 -11.39 2.87
CA ALA A 75 5.65 -12.55 3.38
C ALA A 75 5.60 -13.68 2.35
N ALA A 76 6.42 -14.71 2.53
CA ALA A 76 6.48 -15.86 1.63
C ALA A 76 5.10 -16.50 1.44
N ARG A 77 4.30 -16.59 2.50
CA ARG A 77 2.96 -17.18 2.45
C ARG A 77 1.97 -16.36 1.59
N LEU A 78 2.07 -15.02 1.61
CA LEU A 78 1.25 -14.18 0.73
C LEU A 78 1.65 -14.34 -0.73
N ILE A 79 2.94 -14.49 -1.02
CA ILE A 79 3.45 -14.78 -2.37
C ILE A 79 2.91 -16.13 -2.89
N GLU A 80 2.91 -17.18 -2.07
CA GLU A 80 2.30 -18.47 -2.45
C GLU A 80 0.82 -18.31 -2.83
N LEU A 81 0.07 -17.54 -2.03
CA LEU A 81 -1.34 -17.27 -2.31
C LEU A 81 -1.53 -16.42 -3.58
N ALA A 82 -0.65 -15.44 -3.81
CA ALA A 82 -0.67 -14.63 -5.03
C ALA A 82 -0.42 -15.48 -6.28
N GLN A 83 0.59 -16.36 -6.25
CA GLN A 83 0.91 -17.29 -7.32
C GLN A 83 -0.25 -18.25 -7.61
N ALA A 84 -0.90 -18.78 -6.57
CA ALA A 84 -2.04 -19.68 -6.71
C ALA A 84 -3.27 -18.99 -7.36
N GLN A 85 -3.39 -17.67 -7.23
CA GLN A 85 -4.47 -16.88 -7.83
C GLN A 85 -4.14 -16.36 -9.24
N ASP A 86 -2.87 -16.34 -9.62
CA ASP A 86 -2.42 -15.94 -10.97
C ASP A 86 -2.51 -17.12 -11.95
N THR A 87 -3.71 -17.48 -12.33
CA THR A 87 -3.99 -18.64 -13.19
C THR A 87 -3.44 -18.49 -14.62
N GLN A 88 -3.07 -17.27 -15.02
CA GLN A 88 -2.51 -16.99 -16.34
C GLN A 88 -0.98 -16.91 -16.33
N GLY A 89 -0.34 -16.89 -15.16
CA GLY A 89 1.10 -16.80 -15.02
C GLY A 89 1.71 -15.52 -15.61
N GLN A 90 1.00 -14.41 -15.47
CA GLN A 90 1.37 -13.13 -16.10
C GLN A 90 2.29 -12.28 -15.22
N VAL A 91 2.47 -12.64 -13.94
CA VAL A 91 3.23 -11.86 -12.97
C VAL A 91 4.43 -12.66 -12.48
N THR A 92 5.60 -12.02 -12.38
CA THR A 92 6.77 -12.58 -11.69
C THR A 92 6.70 -12.22 -10.21
N TYR A 93 6.55 -13.22 -9.34
CA TYR A 93 6.45 -13.03 -7.89
C TYR A 93 7.77 -13.32 -7.19
N LEU A 94 8.17 -12.46 -6.24
CA LEU A 94 9.41 -12.58 -5.48
C LEU A 94 9.15 -12.38 -3.99
N VAL A 95 9.79 -13.20 -3.16
CA VAL A 95 9.87 -12.99 -1.72
C VAL A 95 11.12 -12.17 -1.43
N HIS A 96 10.95 -10.91 -1.00
CA HIS A 96 12.07 -10.04 -0.65
C HIS A 96 11.62 -8.92 0.30
N ASP A 97 12.49 -8.56 1.24
CA ASP A 97 12.30 -7.38 2.09
C ASP A 97 12.80 -6.13 1.36
N LEU A 98 11.87 -5.32 0.88
CA LEU A 98 12.19 -4.08 0.14
C LEU A 98 12.82 -2.97 1.00
N SER A 99 12.98 -3.15 2.31
CA SER A 99 13.88 -2.31 3.11
C SER A 99 15.36 -2.61 2.81
N GLN A 100 15.63 -3.71 2.11
CA GLN A 100 16.94 -4.11 1.62
C GLN A 100 17.04 -3.90 0.09
N PRO A 101 18.25 -3.62 -0.44
CA PRO A 101 18.43 -3.39 -1.88
C PRO A 101 17.95 -4.56 -2.75
N LEU A 102 17.19 -4.28 -3.79
CA LEU A 102 16.78 -5.23 -4.83
C LEU A 102 17.70 -5.08 -6.07
N SER A 103 18.97 -5.45 -5.91
CA SER A 103 20.06 -5.10 -6.83
C SER A 103 19.91 -5.65 -8.25
N GLU A 104 19.22 -6.80 -8.41
CA GLU A 104 18.96 -7.42 -9.71
C GLU A 104 18.04 -6.58 -10.62
N TYR A 105 17.29 -5.65 -10.03
CA TYR A 105 16.31 -4.81 -10.72
C TYR A 105 16.70 -3.32 -10.71
N GLN A 106 17.97 -2.99 -10.56
CA GLN A 106 18.42 -1.61 -10.56
C GLN A 106 18.02 -0.89 -11.86
N GLY A 107 17.27 0.20 -11.74
CA GLY A 107 16.79 1.00 -12.89
C GLY A 107 15.92 0.20 -13.86
N ALA A 108 15.14 -0.79 -13.39
CA ALA A 108 14.39 -1.69 -14.25
C ALA A 108 12.95 -1.25 -14.54
N PHE A 109 12.34 -0.43 -13.66
CA PHE A 109 10.92 -0.17 -13.73
C PHE A 109 10.58 1.24 -14.21
N ASP A 110 9.63 1.31 -15.14
CA ASP A 110 9.03 2.56 -15.59
C ASP A 110 8.13 3.15 -14.51
N VAL A 111 7.39 2.27 -13.83
CA VAL A 111 6.46 2.62 -12.74
C VAL A 111 6.65 1.67 -11.56
N VAL A 112 6.71 2.22 -10.37
CA VAL A 112 6.59 1.46 -9.13
C VAL A 112 5.24 1.79 -8.50
N VAL A 113 4.47 0.77 -8.14
CA VAL A 113 3.19 0.90 -7.46
C VAL A 113 3.30 0.30 -6.06
N SER A 114 2.72 0.92 -5.05
CA SER A 114 2.70 0.39 -3.69
C SER A 114 1.36 0.72 -3.02
N ASN A 115 0.60 -0.30 -2.63
CA ASN A 115 -0.76 -0.12 -2.11
C ASN A 115 -0.84 -0.40 -0.60
N LEU A 116 -0.95 0.64 0.21
CA LEU A 116 -1.09 0.59 1.67
C LEU A 116 0.03 -0.18 2.40
N VAL A 117 1.28 -0.01 1.97
CA VAL A 117 2.45 -0.74 2.49
C VAL A 117 3.32 0.11 3.41
N ILE A 118 3.66 1.33 3.00
CA ILE A 118 4.72 2.14 3.65
C ILE A 118 4.46 2.41 5.14
N ASN A 119 3.20 2.42 5.56
CA ASN A 119 2.84 2.55 6.98
C ASN A 119 3.20 1.32 7.83
N ASP A 120 3.40 0.17 7.19
CA ASP A 120 3.65 -1.12 7.85
C ASP A 120 5.14 -1.49 7.82
N VAL A 121 5.96 -0.70 7.11
CA VAL A 121 7.40 -0.93 6.96
C VAL A 121 8.17 -0.24 8.09
N PRO A 122 8.89 -1.00 8.94
CA PRO A 122 9.69 -0.42 10.03
C PRO A 122 10.77 0.53 9.52
N ASP A 123 11.58 0.08 8.56
CA ASP A 123 12.60 0.88 7.87
C ASP A 123 12.04 1.43 6.55
N TYR A 124 11.19 2.46 6.65
CA TYR A 124 10.62 3.11 5.48
C TYR A 124 11.65 3.87 4.64
N GLN A 125 12.75 4.32 5.24
CA GLN A 125 13.82 5.01 4.52
C GLN A 125 14.57 4.04 3.62
N GLY A 126 14.92 2.85 4.12
CA GLY A 126 15.47 1.77 3.31
C GLY A 126 14.52 1.33 2.19
N PHE A 127 13.22 1.21 2.51
CA PHE A 127 12.18 0.92 1.52
C PHE A 127 12.16 1.97 0.40
N VAL A 128 12.08 3.26 0.73
CA VAL A 128 12.06 4.35 -0.25
C VAL A 128 13.36 4.41 -1.06
N ALA A 129 14.52 4.18 -0.42
CA ALA A 129 15.81 4.10 -1.11
C ALA A 129 15.83 2.97 -2.14
N THR A 130 15.27 1.80 -1.80
CA THR A 130 15.12 0.68 -2.74
C THR A 130 14.20 1.05 -3.89
N LEU A 131 13.02 1.64 -3.64
CA LEU A 131 12.16 2.14 -4.72
C LEU A 131 12.91 3.12 -5.63
N GLY A 132 13.75 4.00 -5.03
CA GLY A 132 14.61 4.91 -5.79
C GLY A 132 15.60 4.18 -6.69
N SER A 133 16.25 3.14 -6.19
CA SER A 133 17.26 2.41 -6.95
C SER A 133 16.68 1.62 -8.14
N VAL A 134 15.50 1.05 -7.99
CA VAL A 134 14.87 0.20 -9.01
C VAL A 134 14.07 0.98 -10.06
N THR A 135 13.69 2.23 -9.78
CA THR A 135 12.96 3.09 -10.71
C THR A 135 13.92 3.65 -11.77
N LYS A 136 13.58 3.57 -13.05
CA LYS A 136 14.31 4.18 -14.16
C LYS A 136 14.45 5.70 -13.98
N ALA A 137 15.44 6.30 -14.64
CA ALA A 137 15.45 7.74 -14.86
C ALA A 137 14.13 8.14 -15.56
N HIS A 138 13.51 9.23 -15.13
CA HIS A 138 12.17 9.67 -15.57
C HIS A 138 11.02 8.70 -15.25
N GLY A 139 11.28 7.61 -14.55
CA GLY A 139 10.24 6.72 -14.01
C GLY A 139 9.51 7.38 -12.85
N ARG A 140 8.48 6.71 -12.33
CA ARG A 140 7.66 7.25 -11.26
C ARG A 140 7.25 6.21 -10.23
N VAL A 141 6.95 6.68 -9.04
CA VAL A 141 6.37 5.89 -7.95
C VAL A 141 4.96 6.42 -7.68
N VAL A 142 3.97 5.54 -7.65
CA VAL A 142 2.61 5.86 -7.25
C VAL A 142 2.23 4.98 -6.07
N LEU A 143 1.93 5.58 -4.93
CA LEU A 143 1.61 4.81 -3.74
C LEU A 143 0.37 5.34 -3.04
N SER A 144 -0.37 4.43 -2.41
CA SER A 144 -1.41 4.75 -1.45
C SER A 144 -0.90 4.51 -0.03
N LEU A 145 -1.39 5.30 0.90
CA LEU A 145 -1.06 5.15 2.32
C LEU A 145 -2.24 5.57 3.20
N ASN A 146 -2.26 5.10 4.44
CA ASN A 146 -3.14 5.67 5.44
C ASN A 146 -2.71 7.13 5.67
N ASN A 147 -3.67 8.05 5.60
CA ASN A 147 -3.40 9.47 5.86
C ASN A 147 -2.87 9.63 7.29
N PRO A 148 -1.67 10.21 7.49
CA PRO A 148 -1.10 10.40 8.82
C PRO A 148 -2.02 11.14 9.80
N TYR A 149 -2.80 12.11 9.30
CA TYR A 149 -3.79 12.82 10.12
C TYR A 149 -4.93 11.91 10.60
N SER A 150 -5.23 10.84 9.88
CA SER A 150 -6.27 9.89 10.30
C SER A 150 -5.89 9.10 11.56
N ALA A 151 -4.60 9.03 11.90
CA ALA A 151 -4.14 8.38 13.12
C ALA A 151 -4.64 9.09 14.38
N LEU A 152 -4.74 10.43 14.35
CA LEU A 152 -5.33 11.23 15.42
C LEU A 152 -6.84 10.95 15.56
N ILE A 153 -7.57 10.93 14.42
CA ILE A 153 -9.01 10.67 14.39
C ILE A 153 -9.33 9.26 14.91
N ARG A 154 -8.47 8.30 14.59
CA ARG A 154 -8.60 6.90 15.02
C ARG A 154 -8.05 6.65 16.43
N GLU A 155 -7.64 7.70 17.14
CA GLU A 155 -7.04 7.60 18.48
C GLU A 155 -5.82 6.69 18.55
N LYS A 156 -5.05 6.61 17.45
CA LYS A 156 -3.86 5.78 17.35
C LYS A 156 -2.60 6.50 17.81
N VAL A 157 -2.60 7.82 17.72
CA VAL A 157 -1.57 8.71 18.24
C VAL A 157 -2.24 9.86 18.97
N GLU A 158 -1.63 10.36 20.04
CA GLU A 158 -2.10 11.52 20.78
C GLU A 158 -1.59 12.82 20.16
N ASN A 159 -0.44 12.76 19.51
CA ASN A 159 0.23 13.88 18.90
C ASN A 159 0.73 13.50 17.50
N TYR A 160 0.38 14.30 16.49
CA TYR A 160 0.79 14.10 15.10
C TYR A 160 2.31 14.06 14.90
N PHE A 161 3.07 14.78 15.73
CA PHE A 161 4.53 14.87 15.63
C PHE A 161 5.28 13.74 16.37
N ASP A 162 4.56 12.84 17.03
CA ASP A 162 5.12 11.65 17.69
C ASP A 162 5.43 10.55 16.68
N SER A 163 6.35 10.81 15.76
CA SER A 163 6.74 9.87 14.72
C SER A 163 7.46 8.64 15.27
N GLY A 164 7.38 7.54 14.54
CA GLY A 164 8.00 6.27 14.89
C GLY A 164 7.25 5.46 15.96
N LYS A 165 6.19 5.97 16.54
CA LYS A 165 5.32 5.19 17.43
C LYS A 165 4.69 4.04 16.64
N THR A 166 4.86 2.84 17.16
CA THR A 166 4.22 1.64 16.63
C THR A 166 2.88 1.44 17.32
N THR A 167 1.84 1.31 16.55
CA THR A 167 0.50 0.98 17.04
C THR A 167 0.06 -0.35 16.44
N LEU A 168 -0.42 -1.27 17.27
CA LEU A 168 -1.01 -2.51 16.79
C LEU A 168 -2.41 -2.22 16.23
N TYR A 169 -2.62 -2.59 14.98
CA TYR A 169 -3.94 -2.66 14.38
C TYR A 169 -4.55 -4.05 14.63
N ASN A 170 -5.70 -4.08 15.26
CA ASN A 170 -6.52 -5.27 15.24
C ASN A 170 -7.42 -5.20 14.00
N MET A 171 -7.07 -5.95 12.94
CA MET A 171 -7.75 -5.87 11.64
C MET A 171 -8.98 -6.77 11.54
N ALA A 172 -9.17 -7.69 12.48
CA ALA A 172 -10.32 -8.60 12.48
C ALA A 172 -10.83 -8.87 13.89
N LYS A 173 -12.09 -9.31 13.99
CA LYS A 173 -12.67 -9.84 15.23
C LYS A 173 -11.86 -11.02 15.79
N ASP A 174 -11.09 -11.69 14.95
CA ASP A 174 -10.29 -12.88 15.30
C ASP A 174 -8.86 -12.56 15.74
N GLY A 175 -8.56 -11.29 16.04
CA GLY A 175 -7.31 -10.91 16.69
C GLY A 175 -6.08 -10.80 15.76
N VAL A 176 -6.26 -10.69 14.44
CA VAL A 176 -5.13 -10.40 13.54
C VAL A 176 -4.62 -9.00 13.82
N ALA A 177 -3.43 -8.92 14.43
CA ALA A 177 -2.77 -7.66 14.74
C ALA A 177 -1.60 -7.44 13.79
N VAL A 178 -1.60 -6.30 13.13
CA VAL A 178 -0.46 -5.85 12.31
C VAL A 178 0.08 -4.55 12.88
N TYR A 179 1.38 -4.30 12.64
CA TYR A 179 2.01 -3.07 13.10
C TYR A 179 1.71 -1.93 12.12
N TYR A 180 1.46 -0.76 12.69
CA TYR A 180 1.36 0.51 11.99
C TYR A 180 2.39 1.48 12.57
N PHE A 181 3.24 2.02 11.73
CA PHE A 181 4.22 3.02 12.11
C PHE A 181 3.68 4.40 11.74
N HIS A 182 3.39 5.21 12.75
CA HIS A 182 3.01 6.60 12.50
C HIS A 182 4.23 7.41 12.06
N ARG A 183 4.05 8.16 10.99
CA ARG A 183 5.01 9.14 10.46
C ARG A 183 4.24 10.32 9.90
N THR A 184 4.83 11.50 9.96
CA THR A 184 4.24 12.68 9.36
C THR A 184 4.28 12.61 7.84
N LEU A 185 3.43 13.37 7.17
CA LEU A 185 3.47 13.47 5.71
C LEU A 185 4.79 14.08 5.22
N GLU A 186 5.36 15.02 6.01
CA GLU A 186 6.66 15.64 5.72
C GLU A 186 7.79 14.61 5.70
N GLU A 187 7.80 13.66 6.64
CA GLU A 187 8.81 12.59 6.70
C GLU A 187 8.76 11.71 5.45
N TYR A 188 7.57 11.32 5.00
CA TYR A 188 7.43 10.57 3.74
C TYR A 188 7.92 11.35 2.53
N ILE A 189 7.49 12.62 2.36
CA ILE A 189 7.91 13.45 1.24
C ILE A 189 9.42 13.69 1.26
N THR A 190 10.00 13.89 2.45
CA THR A 190 11.45 14.09 2.62
C THR A 190 12.24 12.86 2.21
N ALA A 191 11.82 11.66 2.65
CA ALA A 191 12.49 10.42 2.26
C ALA A 191 12.50 10.21 0.73
N PHE A 192 11.37 10.47 0.06
CA PHE A 192 11.30 10.39 -1.40
C PHE A 192 12.19 11.43 -2.08
N ARG A 193 12.24 12.66 -1.56
CA ARG A 193 13.13 13.71 -2.08
C ARG A 193 14.60 13.30 -1.95
N GLU A 194 15.00 12.73 -0.82
CA GLU A 194 16.37 12.23 -0.59
C GLU A 194 16.73 11.06 -1.51
N ALA A 195 15.74 10.26 -1.92
CA ALA A 195 15.90 9.20 -2.92
C ALA A 195 15.86 9.69 -4.37
N GLY A 196 15.87 11.02 -4.63
CA GLY A 196 15.94 11.62 -5.95
C GLY A 196 14.59 11.81 -6.64
N PHE A 197 13.50 11.87 -5.90
CA PHE A 197 12.15 12.10 -6.43
C PHE A 197 11.64 13.50 -6.14
N VAL A 198 10.72 13.94 -6.99
CA VAL A 198 9.93 15.16 -6.80
C VAL A 198 8.46 14.76 -6.66
N LEU A 199 7.78 15.31 -5.66
CA LEU A 199 6.32 15.12 -5.51
C LEU A 199 5.63 15.75 -6.73
N HIS A 200 4.99 14.91 -7.54
CA HIS A 200 4.24 15.32 -8.74
C HIS A 200 2.74 15.47 -8.46
N GLY A 201 2.21 14.68 -7.54
CA GLY A 201 0.82 14.75 -7.19
C GLY A 201 0.50 14.21 -5.80
N LEU A 202 -0.52 14.79 -5.19
CA LEU A 202 -1.14 14.34 -3.95
C LEU A 202 -2.65 14.34 -4.16
N GLN A 203 -3.30 13.26 -3.79
CA GLN A 203 -4.75 13.11 -3.89
C GLN A 203 -5.31 12.58 -2.57
N ASP A 204 -6.25 13.33 -2.02
CA ASP A 204 -7.11 12.83 -0.95
C ASP A 204 -8.10 11.80 -1.50
N VAL A 205 -8.15 10.63 -0.86
CA VAL A 205 -9.14 9.61 -1.21
C VAL A 205 -10.42 9.89 -0.43
N GLN A 206 -11.36 10.51 -1.13
CA GLN A 206 -12.63 10.91 -0.55
C GLN A 206 -13.64 9.76 -0.55
N VAL A 207 -14.29 9.54 0.59
CA VAL A 207 -15.50 8.72 0.71
C VAL A 207 -16.70 9.64 0.45
N SER A 208 -17.49 9.37 -0.58
CA SER A 208 -18.70 10.16 -0.83
C SER A 208 -19.72 9.97 0.29
N GLN A 209 -20.59 10.96 0.52
CA GLN A 209 -21.64 10.85 1.53
C GLN A 209 -22.55 9.64 1.26
N VAL A 210 -22.86 9.35 0.00
CA VAL A 210 -23.66 8.18 -0.39
C VAL A 210 -23.00 6.87 0.04
N VAL A 211 -21.68 6.75 -0.15
CA VAL A 211 -20.93 5.57 0.30
C VAL A 211 -20.90 5.52 1.82
N ALA A 212 -20.64 6.65 2.51
CA ALA A 212 -20.59 6.69 3.97
C ALA A 212 -21.92 6.27 4.62
N ASP A 213 -23.05 6.70 4.06
CA ASP A 213 -24.39 6.36 4.56
C ASP A 213 -24.73 4.87 4.38
N ASN A 214 -24.14 4.22 3.38
CA ASN A 214 -24.38 2.81 3.02
C ASN A 214 -23.25 1.87 3.44
N LEU A 215 -22.31 2.31 4.28
CA LEU A 215 -21.25 1.46 4.80
C LEU A 215 -21.81 0.26 5.60
N PRO A 216 -21.18 -0.90 5.55
CA PRO A 216 -21.50 -2.02 6.45
C PRO A 216 -21.47 -1.62 7.91
N GLU A 217 -22.31 -2.26 8.73
CA GLU A 217 -22.50 -1.95 10.16
C GLU A 217 -21.18 -1.93 10.95
N ARG A 218 -20.21 -2.79 10.62
CA ARG A 218 -18.89 -2.78 11.27
C ARG A 218 -18.17 -1.43 11.18
N TYR A 219 -18.33 -0.69 10.06
CA TYR A 219 -17.74 0.64 9.90
C TYR A 219 -18.56 1.71 10.61
N LYS A 220 -19.90 1.56 10.63
CA LYS A 220 -20.80 2.50 11.32
C LYS A 220 -20.66 2.47 12.83
N GLN A 221 -20.24 1.33 13.38
CA GLN A 221 -20.01 1.15 14.82
C GLN A 221 -18.69 1.74 15.32
N LEU A 222 -17.80 2.19 14.41
CA LEU A 222 -16.54 2.80 14.81
C LEU A 222 -16.76 4.21 15.37
N PRO A 223 -16.03 4.61 16.43
CA PRO A 223 -16.20 5.93 17.07
C PRO A 223 -16.08 7.12 16.10
N TYR A 224 -15.30 6.95 15.03
CA TYR A 224 -15.05 7.97 14.01
C TYR A 224 -15.86 7.77 12.71
N SER A 225 -16.91 6.96 12.72
CA SER A 225 -17.70 6.63 11.52
C SER A 225 -18.31 7.87 10.84
N ASN A 226 -18.68 8.88 11.59
CA ASN A 226 -19.21 10.14 11.08
C ASN A 226 -18.15 11.02 10.38
N MET A 227 -16.88 10.63 10.42
CA MET A 227 -15.78 11.38 9.81
C MET A 227 -15.44 10.88 8.39
N TYR A 228 -15.93 9.71 7.96
CA TYR A 228 -15.56 9.12 6.67
C TYR A 228 -15.82 10.03 5.46
N ALA A 229 -16.95 10.71 5.42
CA ALA A 229 -17.27 11.63 4.33
C ALA A 229 -16.64 13.04 4.50
N ARG A 230 -16.08 13.34 5.66
CA ARG A 230 -15.56 14.66 6.03
C ARG A 230 -14.04 14.73 6.05
N PHE A 231 -13.38 13.58 6.15
CA PHE A 231 -11.93 13.48 6.34
C PHE A 231 -11.33 12.43 5.42
N PRO A 232 -10.24 12.72 4.71
CA PRO A 232 -9.56 11.71 3.90
C PRO A 232 -8.79 10.75 4.83
N PHE A 233 -9.20 9.47 4.84
CA PHE A 233 -8.52 8.42 5.60
C PHE A 233 -7.33 7.82 4.85
N PHE A 234 -7.28 8.02 3.55
CA PHE A 234 -6.22 7.53 2.68
C PHE A 234 -5.74 8.66 1.77
N LEU A 235 -4.47 8.56 1.39
CA LEU A 235 -3.83 9.44 0.40
C LEU A 235 -3.27 8.61 -0.73
N ILE A 236 -3.19 9.21 -1.91
CA ILE A 236 -2.38 8.71 -3.03
C ILE A 236 -1.33 9.77 -3.33
N LEU A 237 -0.07 9.35 -3.35
CA LEU A 237 1.07 10.18 -3.70
C LEU A 237 1.68 9.70 -5.01
N GLU A 238 2.05 10.61 -5.87
CA GLU A 238 2.83 10.34 -7.06
C GLU A 238 4.14 11.12 -7.01
N PHE A 239 5.22 10.41 -7.19
CA PHE A 239 6.57 10.96 -7.25
C PHE A 239 7.20 10.67 -8.61
N ALA A 240 7.75 11.70 -9.25
CA ALA A 240 8.52 11.56 -10.47
C ALA A 240 10.02 11.52 -10.11
N LYS A 241 10.77 10.57 -10.70
CA LYS A 241 12.22 10.52 -10.52
C LYS A 241 12.89 11.58 -11.38
N ALA A 242 13.77 12.37 -10.78
CA ALA A 242 14.59 13.31 -11.51
C ALA A 242 15.50 12.58 -12.51
N ALA A 243 15.97 13.32 -13.53
CA ALA A 243 16.91 12.83 -14.55
C ALA A 243 18.27 12.49 -13.94
#